data_53aeda298ce23a0ef701fef697970964
#
_entry.id   53aeda298ce23a0ef701fef697970964
#
_cell.length_a   1.000
_cell.length_b   1.000
_cell.length_c   1.000
_cell.angle_alpha   90.00
_cell.angle_beta   90.00
_cell.angle_gamma   90.00
#
_symmetry.space_group_name_H-M   'P 1'
#
loop_
_entity.id
_entity.type
_entity.pdbx_description
1 polymer ?
#
loop_
_entity_poly.entity_id
_entity_poly.type
_entity_poly.pdbx_seq_one_letter_code
_entity_poly.pdbx_strand_id
1 'polypeptide(L)'
;MTSKNYKFFEDNLPDTIIEQIYDNIANDMPMEAKYQFDMGDGYTLTVWIDMREYSDYKYYDYDTGYPCTPTLGNPIETYRSIDKVYAECIRDGEGDDDFYEGDITNFFDKELRWEVY
;
A
#
# COMPACT_ATOMS: atom_id res chain seq x y z
N MET A 1 2.29 19.99 0.44
CA MET A 1 3.55 20.60 0.50
C MET A 1 4.62 19.63 0.89
N THR A 2 5.59 19.51 0.05
CA THR A 2 6.69 18.68 0.43
C THR A 2 7.43 19.39 1.46
N SER A 3 7.49 18.82 2.50
CA SER A 3 8.12 19.40 3.59
C SER A 3 9.40 18.68 3.86
N LYS A 4 10.06 19.09 4.86
CA LYS A 4 11.22 18.37 5.30
C LYS A 4 10.85 16.98 5.81
N ASN A 5 9.57 16.75 6.12
CA ASN A 5 9.14 15.41 6.53
C ASN A 5 9.22 14.43 5.37
N TYR A 6 8.79 14.86 4.18
CA TYR A 6 8.91 14.01 3.01
C TYR A 6 10.39 13.72 2.73
N LYS A 7 11.21 14.74 2.85
CA LYS A 7 12.64 14.60 2.62
C LYS A 7 13.27 13.61 3.61
N PHE A 8 12.80 13.62 4.84
CA PHE A 8 13.29 12.67 5.82
C PHE A 8 13.05 11.24 5.36
N PHE A 9 11.83 10.95 4.89
CA PHE A 9 11.53 9.60 4.42
C PHE A 9 12.30 9.27 3.16
N GLU A 10 12.48 10.24 2.28
CA GLU A 10 13.25 10.04 1.06
C GLU A 10 14.69 9.65 1.37
N ASP A 11 15.26 10.27 2.37
CA ASP A 11 16.65 10.04 2.73
C ASP A 11 16.85 8.80 3.61
N ASN A 12 15.84 8.43 4.37
CA ASN A 12 16.01 7.45 5.43
C ASN A 12 15.17 6.18 5.29
N LEU A 13 14.26 6.13 4.35
CA LEU A 13 13.41 4.94 4.20
C LEU A 13 14.11 3.93 3.30
N PRO A 14 14.60 2.82 3.85
CA PRO A 14 15.35 1.87 3.04
C PRO A 14 14.43 1.01 2.19
N ASP A 15 14.97 0.54 1.07
CA ASP A 15 14.22 -0.34 0.17
C ASP A 15 13.79 -1.62 0.87
N THR A 16 14.57 -2.07 1.85
CA THR A 16 14.22 -3.29 2.57
C THR A 16 12.91 -3.16 3.32
N ILE A 17 12.64 -1.97 3.86
CA ILE A 17 11.37 -1.73 4.54
C ILE A 17 10.22 -1.75 3.53
N ILE A 18 10.43 -1.13 2.38
CA ILE A 18 9.41 -1.13 1.33
C ILE A 18 9.11 -2.56 0.88
N GLU A 19 10.14 -3.37 0.71
CA GLU A 19 9.95 -4.77 0.32
C GLU A 19 9.21 -5.56 1.40
N GLN A 20 9.52 -5.30 2.65
CA GLN A 20 8.82 -5.96 3.75
C GLN A 20 7.34 -5.59 3.77
N ILE A 21 7.04 -4.34 3.45
CA ILE A 21 5.65 -3.91 3.36
C ILE A 21 4.94 -4.65 2.23
N TYR A 22 5.57 -4.78 1.07
CA TYR A 22 4.99 -5.54 -0.03
C TYR A 22 4.75 -6.99 0.38
N ASP A 23 5.71 -7.60 1.06
CA ASP A 23 5.56 -8.99 1.49
C ASP A 23 4.42 -9.14 2.49
N ASN A 24 4.30 -8.20 3.39
CA ASN A 24 3.20 -8.24 4.37
C ASN A 24 1.86 -8.11 3.69
N ILE A 25 1.76 -7.24 2.69
CA ILE A 25 0.53 -7.09 1.93
C ILE A 25 0.21 -8.39 1.20
N ALA A 26 1.21 -9.01 0.59
CA ALA A 26 0.99 -10.25 -0.14
C ALA A 26 0.51 -11.38 0.77
N ASN A 27 1.01 -11.40 2.00
CA ASN A 27 0.63 -12.43 2.94
C ASN A 27 -0.72 -12.16 3.60
N ASP A 28 -0.98 -10.92 3.95
CA ASP A 28 -2.16 -10.57 4.74
C ASP A 28 -3.33 -10.15 3.89
N MET A 29 -3.08 -9.69 2.68
CA MET A 29 -4.10 -9.18 1.76
C MET A 29 -5.09 -8.26 2.45
N PRO A 30 -4.61 -7.23 3.16
CA PRO A 30 -5.51 -6.39 3.94
C PRO A 30 -6.18 -5.33 3.06
N MET A 31 -7.29 -4.79 3.53
CA MET A 31 -7.85 -3.57 2.95
C MET A 31 -7.29 -2.36 3.65
N GLU A 32 -7.04 -2.50 4.94
CA GLU A 32 -6.36 -1.49 5.73
C GLU A 32 -5.37 -2.21 6.64
N ALA A 33 -4.20 -1.64 6.77
CA ALA A 33 -3.19 -2.27 7.59
C ALA A 33 -2.34 -1.23 8.30
N LYS A 34 -1.76 -1.66 9.40
CA LYS A 34 -0.83 -0.87 10.15
C LYS A 34 0.37 -1.75 10.46
N TYR A 35 1.53 -1.32 10.02
CA TYR A 35 2.76 -2.08 10.25
C TYR A 35 3.76 -1.21 10.99
N GLN A 36 4.58 -1.83 11.82
CA GLN A 36 5.61 -1.13 12.55
C GLN A 36 6.96 -1.76 12.26
N PHE A 37 7.97 -0.92 12.16
CA PHE A 37 9.32 -1.37 11.87
C PHE A 37 10.31 -0.61 12.75
N ASP A 38 11.36 -1.30 13.17
CA ASP A 38 12.44 -0.69 13.90
C ASP A 38 13.45 -0.14 12.87
N MET A 39 13.64 1.17 12.89
CA MET A 39 14.52 1.83 11.94
C MET A 39 15.96 1.95 12.46
N GLY A 40 16.20 1.52 13.70
CA GLY A 40 17.49 1.72 14.32
C GLY A 40 17.59 3.07 15.02
N ASP A 41 18.57 3.21 15.86
CA ASP A 41 18.84 4.46 16.60
C ASP A 41 17.65 4.96 17.41
N GLY A 42 16.76 4.04 17.81
CA GLY A 42 15.62 4.41 18.63
C GLY A 42 14.41 4.84 17.83
N TYR A 43 14.49 4.85 16.50
CA TYR A 43 13.37 5.25 15.67
C TYR A 43 12.44 4.08 15.39
N THR A 44 11.14 4.33 15.52
CA THR A 44 10.11 3.37 15.16
C THR A 44 9.27 3.96 14.04
N LEU A 45 9.15 3.22 12.97
CA LEU A 45 8.34 3.61 11.83
C LEU A 45 6.99 2.91 11.91
N THR A 46 5.92 3.68 11.85
CA THR A 46 4.58 3.13 11.75
C THR A 46 4.01 3.53 10.41
N VAL A 47 3.46 2.55 9.71
CA VAL A 47 2.93 2.77 8.37
C VAL A 47 1.48 2.34 8.34
N TRP A 48 0.61 3.23 7.88
CA TRP A 48 -0.80 2.92 7.66
C TRP A 48 -1.02 2.81 6.17
N ILE A 49 -1.66 1.74 5.77
CA ILE A 49 -1.85 1.45 4.35
C ILE A 49 -3.33 1.28 4.09
N ASP A 50 -3.82 2.02 3.11
CA ASP A 50 -5.17 1.81 2.59
C ASP A 50 -5.03 1.15 1.24
N MET A 51 -5.77 0.08 1.05
CA MET A 51 -5.76 -0.65 -0.20
C MET A 51 -7.06 -0.41 -0.95
N ARG A 52 -6.99 -0.56 -2.25
CA ARG A 52 -8.15 -0.45 -3.10
C ARG A 52 -8.39 -1.79 -3.75
N GLU A 53 -9.64 -2.23 -3.76
CA GLU A 53 -9.99 -3.48 -4.39
C GLU A 53 -10.80 -3.20 -5.64
N TYR A 54 -10.51 -3.92 -6.70
CA TYR A 54 -11.26 -3.80 -7.93
C TYR A 54 -11.29 -5.13 -8.63
N SER A 55 -12.27 -5.29 -9.50
CA SER A 55 -12.48 -6.57 -10.17
C SER A 55 -12.52 -6.37 -11.67
N ASP A 56 -11.94 -7.32 -12.37
CA ASP A 56 -12.03 -7.36 -13.81
C ASP A 56 -13.16 -8.30 -14.18
N TYR A 57 -14.06 -7.80 -15.02
CA TYR A 57 -15.14 -8.60 -15.53
C TYR A 57 -14.87 -8.82 -16.99
N LYS A 58 -14.91 -10.07 -17.41
CA LYS A 58 -14.79 -10.34 -18.83
C LYS A 58 -16.15 -10.46 -19.41
N TYR A 59 -16.30 -9.83 -20.56
CA TYR A 59 -17.51 -9.94 -21.31
C TYR A 59 -17.20 -10.94 -22.40
N TYR A 60 -17.83 -12.08 -22.35
CA TYR A 60 -17.57 -13.11 -23.27
C TYR A 60 -18.53 -13.06 -24.36
N ASP A 61 -18.48 -13.90 -25.19
CA ASP A 61 -19.37 -14.20 -26.23
C ASP A 61 -19.22 -13.40 -27.41
N TYR A 62 -17.99 -13.26 -27.76
CA TYR A 62 -17.67 -12.74 -29.03
C TYR A 62 -18.15 -13.69 -30.11
N ASP A 63 -18.13 -14.98 -29.79
CA ASP A 63 -18.48 -15.98 -30.76
C ASP A 63 -19.96 -16.05 -31.04
N THR A 64 -20.73 -15.80 -30.02
CA THR A 64 -22.17 -15.90 -30.20
C THR A 64 -22.78 -14.54 -30.45
N GLY A 65 -22.01 -13.49 -30.24
CA GLY A 65 -22.56 -12.18 -30.45
C GLY A 65 -23.51 -11.73 -29.38
N TYR A 66 -23.66 -12.47 -28.32
CA TYR A 66 -24.47 -12.04 -27.25
C TYR A 66 -23.78 -10.95 -26.50
N PRO A 67 -24.43 -9.86 -26.24
CA PRO A 67 -23.89 -8.92 -25.31
C PRO A 67 -23.81 -9.65 -24.01
N CYS A 68 -22.66 -9.94 -23.63
CA CYS A 68 -22.47 -10.58 -22.39
C CYS A 68 -22.98 -9.66 -21.32
N THR A 69 -24.13 -9.95 -20.87
CA THR A 69 -24.56 -9.31 -19.66
C THR A 69 -23.58 -9.79 -18.65
N PRO A 70 -22.82 -8.92 -18.08
CA PRO A 70 -21.96 -9.36 -17.03
C PRO A 70 -22.87 -10.03 -16.04
N THR A 71 -22.66 -11.26 -15.87
CA THR A 71 -23.36 -11.97 -14.85
C THR A 71 -22.91 -11.28 -13.62
N LEU A 72 -23.75 -10.44 -13.18
CA LEU A 72 -23.39 -9.60 -12.09
C LEU A 72 -22.89 -10.42 -10.97
N GLY A 73 -21.77 -10.04 -10.45
CA GLY A 73 -21.27 -10.67 -9.29
C GLY A 73 -20.22 -11.74 -9.49
N ASN A 74 -19.90 -12.08 -10.72
CA ASN A 74 -18.85 -13.06 -10.94
C ASN A 74 -17.68 -12.45 -11.66
N PRO A 75 -16.85 -11.69 -10.94
CA PRO A 75 -15.65 -11.17 -11.55
C PRO A 75 -14.71 -12.33 -11.83
N ILE A 76 -13.98 -12.23 -12.90
CA ILE A 76 -13.02 -13.25 -13.24
C ILE A 76 -11.82 -13.12 -12.36
N GLU A 77 -11.42 -11.89 -12.09
CA GLU A 77 -10.26 -11.64 -11.28
C GLU A 77 -10.54 -10.44 -10.40
N THR A 78 -10.11 -10.55 -9.16
CA THR A 78 -10.20 -9.45 -8.21
C THR A 78 -8.80 -9.15 -7.71
N TYR A 79 -8.49 -7.88 -7.66
CA TYR A 79 -7.15 -7.42 -7.28
C TYR A 79 -7.24 -6.37 -6.20
N ARG A 80 -6.18 -6.29 -5.42
CA ARG A 80 -5.98 -5.18 -4.49
C ARG A 80 -4.70 -4.47 -4.85
N SER A 81 -4.72 -3.17 -4.74
CA SER A 81 -3.53 -2.36 -4.97
C SER A 81 -3.45 -1.28 -3.90
N ILE A 82 -2.28 -0.70 -3.78
CA ILE A 82 -2.05 0.33 -2.79
C ILE A 82 -2.74 1.61 -3.24
N ASP A 83 -3.58 2.16 -2.37
CA ASP A 83 -4.25 3.42 -2.63
C ASP A 83 -3.52 4.56 -1.95
N LYS A 84 -3.20 4.40 -0.68
CA LYS A 84 -2.55 5.44 0.08
C LYS A 84 -1.67 4.83 1.15
N VAL A 85 -0.52 5.44 1.37
CA VAL A 85 0.39 5.03 2.44
C VAL A 85 0.79 6.26 3.23
N TYR A 86 0.56 6.23 4.51
CA TYR A 86 0.92 7.30 5.42
C TYR A 86 1.88 6.75 6.46
N ALA A 87 2.89 7.51 6.78
CA ALA A 87 3.91 7.04 7.69
C ALA A 87 4.17 8.02 8.82
N GLU A 88 4.58 7.46 9.94
CA GLU A 88 4.97 8.23 11.11
C GLU A 88 6.23 7.60 11.66
N CYS A 89 7.24 8.41 11.90
CA CYS A 89 8.49 7.93 12.46
C CYS A 89 8.79 8.72 13.71
N ILE A 90 8.92 8.01 14.82
CA ILE A 90 9.11 8.62 16.11
C ILE A 90 10.35 8.04 16.76
N ARG A 91 11.15 8.89 17.36
CA ARG A 91 12.30 8.43 18.12
C ARG A 91 11.88 8.23 19.55
N ASP A 92 12.14 7.03 20.04
CA ASP A 92 11.73 6.64 21.37
C ASP A 92 12.50 7.41 22.44
N GLY A 93 11.78 7.89 23.44
CA GLY A 93 12.40 8.49 24.61
C GLY A 93 12.78 9.94 24.46
N GLU A 94 12.62 10.53 23.31
CA GLU A 94 13.01 11.91 23.11
C GLU A 94 11.81 12.78 22.85
N GLY A 95 12.01 14.04 22.71
CA GLY A 95 10.92 14.97 22.55
C GLY A 95 10.43 15.06 21.11
N ASP A 96 9.65 16.09 20.90
CA ASP A 96 8.92 16.25 19.64
C ASP A 96 9.81 16.52 18.44
N ASP A 97 11.07 16.82 18.67
CA ASP A 97 11.97 17.17 17.58
C ASP A 97 12.25 16.01 16.63
N ASP A 98 12.03 14.80 17.11
CA ASP A 98 12.32 13.60 16.32
C ASP A 98 11.06 12.93 15.84
N PHE A 99 10.05 13.71 15.52
CA PHE A 99 8.80 13.20 15.01
C PHE A 99 8.64 13.63 13.56
N TYR A 100 8.44 12.65 12.68
CA TYR A 100 8.26 12.90 11.27
C TYR A 100 7.02 12.15 10.82
N GLU A 101 6.20 12.77 9.99
CA GLU A 101 5.04 12.10 9.45
C GLU A 101 4.73 12.64 8.07
N GLY A 102 4.07 11.85 7.27
CA GLY A 102 3.68 12.30 5.95
C GLY A 102 3.18 11.18 5.07
N ASP A 103 2.69 11.58 3.93
CA ASP A 103 2.19 10.66 2.91
C ASP A 103 3.38 10.16 2.11
N ILE A 104 3.59 8.85 2.13
CA ILE A 104 4.71 8.24 1.41
C ILE A 104 4.21 7.34 0.28
N THR A 105 3.01 7.59 -0.20
CA THR A 105 2.43 6.78 -1.26
C THR A 105 3.32 6.73 -2.49
N ASN A 106 4.00 7.83 -2.78
CA ASN A 106 4.85 7.89 -3.97
C ASN A 106 6.07 7.00 -3.93
N PHE A 107 6.42 6.48 -2.78
CA PHE A 107 7.52 5.53 -2.68
C PHE A 107 7.11 4.13 -3.12
N PHE A 108 5.83 3.92 -3.36
CA PHE A 108 5.30 2.61 -3.69
C PHE A 108 4.78 2.58 -5.11
N ASP A 109 4.85 1.41 -5.72
CA ASP A 109 4.35 1.23 -7.08
C ASP A 109 2.85 1.05 -7.01
N LYS A 110 2.11 2.04 -7.47
CA LYS A 110 0.65 2.01 -7.42
C LYS A 110 0.06 1.12 -8.50
N GLU A 111 0.86 0.70 -9.44
CA GLU A 111 0.40 -0.24 -10.46
C GLU A 111 0.59 -1.68 -10.03
N LEU A 112 1.33 -1.90 -8.97
CA LEU A 112 1.49 -3.23 -8.43
C LEU A 112 0.18 -3.69 -7.80
N ARG A 113 -0.21 -4.90 -8.11
CA ARG A 113 -1.48 -5.42 -7.62
C ARG A 113 -1.33 -6.87 -7.20
N TRP A 114 -2.18 -7.26 -6.29
CA TRP A 114 -2.19 -8.61 -5.75
C TRP A 114 -3.55 -9.23 -6.04
N GLU A 115 -3.53 -10.45 -6.54
CA GLU A 115 -4.75 -11.15 -6.87
C GLU A 115 -5.39 -11.69 -5.60
N VAL A 116 -6.70 -11.54 -5.51
CA VAL A 116 -7.47 -11.99 -4.35
C VAL A 116 -8.22 -13.26 -4.73
N TYR A 117 -8.12 -14.26 -3.90
CA TYR A 117 -8.80 -15.53 -4.12
C TYR A 117 -9.99 -15.69 -3.22
#